data_d012e34b8b2838219df7fbcf4057e4d7
#
_entry.id   d012e34b8b2838219df7fbcf4057e4d7
#
_cell.length_a   1.000
_cell.length_b   1.000
_cell.length_c   1.000
_cell.angle_alpha   90.00
_cell.angle_beta   90.00
_cell.angle_gamma   90.00
#
_symmetry.space_group_name_H-M   'P 1'
#
loop_
_entity.id
_entity.type
_entity.pdbx_description
1 polymer ?
#
loop_
_entity_poly.entity_id
_entity_poly.type
_entity_poly.pdbx_seq_one_letter_code
_entity_poly.pdbx_strand_id
1 'polypeptide(L)'
;MKAVVFHEHGEVDRLQYADMPDPRPGRGEVLVKVHACALNHLDIWVRLGGRPASLPMPHISGSDIAGTVAETGPEVEGVATGARVIVAPGLAPAGSEYVLTDRDSGDPDFKIIGFQIQGGYAEYVTVPARNIIPVSDRYSYEEWASFPLVFLTAWHMLFARLQLRCGETVLVQSAGSGLGIAAIQLAKLAGARVITTAGTDEKLRRAKELGADETINYQTQDFVQETRRLTDKQGVDAVFE
;
A
#
# COMPACT_ATOMS: atom_id res chain seq x y z
N MET A 1 -16.40 -16.77 10.33
CA MET A 1 -16.31 -15.90 9.15
C MET A 1 -15.76 -16.64 7.95
N LYS A 2 -16.06 -16.20 6.73
CA LYS A 2 -15.39 -16.69 5.53
C LYS A 2 -14.09 -15.93 5.29
N ALA A 3 -13.08 -16.66 4.80
CA ALA A 3 -11.78 -16.09 4.43
C ALA A 3 -11.13 -16.86 3.28
N VAL A 4 -10.22 -16.20 2.57
CA VAL A 4 -9.31 -16.85 1.63
C VAL A 4 -8.00 -17.13 2.36
N VAL A 5 -7.66 -18.41 2.54
CA VAL A 5 -6.53 -18.86 3.34
C VAL A 5 -5.60 -19.76 2.55
N PHE A 6 -4.37 -19.89 3.01
CA PHE A 6 -3.48 -20.99 2.63
C PHE A 6 -2.83 -21.61 3.88
N HIS A 7 -2.61 -22.91 3.85
CA HIS A 7 -2.06 -23.69 4.97
C HIS A 7 -0.56 -23.95 4.81
N GLU A 8 -0.05 -23.79 3.60
CA GLU A 8 1.36 -23.93 3.24
C GLU A 8 1.68 -23.03 2.04
N HIS A 9 2.93 -22.64 1.90
CA HIS A 9 3.38 -21.87 0.75
C HIS A 9 3.24 -22.68 -0.56
N GLY A 10 3.04 -21.98 -1.67
CA GLY A 10 2.93 -22.60 -2.99
C GLY A 10 2.22 -21.75 -4.02
N GLU A 11 1.79 -22.37 -5.11
CA GLU A 11 1.10 -21.72 -6.21
C GLU A 11 -0.36 -21.38 -5.88
N VAL A 12 -1.07 -20.79 -6.83
CA VAL A 12 -2.43 -20.26 -6.63
C VAL A 12 -3.45 -21.33 -6.17
N ASP A 13 -3.21 -22.60 -6.47
CA ASP A 13 -4.00 -23.75 -6.04
C ASP A 13 -3.99 -23.96 -4.52
N ARG A 14 -3.05 -23.35 -3.79
CA ARG A 14 -3.01 -23.38 -2.31
C ARG A 14 -4.05 -22.47 -1.67
N LEU A 15 -4.61 -21.53 -2.41
CA LEU A 15 -5.66 -20.64 -1.88
C LEU A 15 -6.99 -21.41 -1.74
N GLN A 16 -7.59 -21.34 -0.56
CA GLN A 16 -8.85 -21.99 -0.21
C GLN A 16 -9.82 -20.97 0.37
N TYR A 17 -11.07 -21.00 -0.08
CA TYR A 17 -12.16 -20.28 0.56
C TYR A 17 -12.73 -21.14 1.67
N ALA A 18 -12.50 -20.74 2.92
CA ALA A 18 -12.75 -21.59 4.09
C ALA A 18 -13.47 -20.83 5.21
N ASP A 19 -14.05 -21.62 6.13
CA ASP A 19 -14.56 -21.10 7.39
C ASP A 19 -13.41 -20.95 8.38
N MET A 20 -13.29 -19.76 8.94
CA MET A 20 -12.35 -19.41 9.99
C MET A 20 -13.10 -18.91 11.23
N PRO A 21 -12.53 -19.06 12.44
CA PRO A 21 -13.11 -18.44 13.63
C PRO A 21 -13.30 -16.94 13.44
N ASP A 22 -14.38 -16.39 14.00
CA ASP A 22 -14.58 -14.95 14.02
C ASP A 22 -13.55 -14.31 14.96
N PRO A 23 -12.77 -13.32 14.49
CA PRO A 23 -11.82 -12.63 15.35
C PRO A 23 -12.55 -11.72 16.35
N ARG A 24 -11.94 -11.51 17.51
CA ARG A 24 -12.45 -10.58 18.51
C ARG A 24 -11.41 -9.52 18.82
N PRO A 25 -11.81 -8.23 18.88
CA PRO A 25 -10.87 -7.17 19.14
C PRO A 25 -10.37 -7.24 20.59
N GLY A 26 -9.05 -7.26 20.76
CA GLY A 26 -8.38 -7.14 22.02
C GLY A 26 -8.31 -5.71 22.54
N ARG A 27 -7.54 -5.49 23.60
CA ARG A 27 -7.29 -4.16 24.19
C ARG A 27 -6.64 -3.23 23.16
N GLY A 28 -7.23 -2.07 22.91
CA GLY A 28 -6.73 -1.08 21.95
C GLY A 28 -6.95 -1.46 20.47
N GLU A 29 -7.71 -2.53 20.20
CA GLU A 29 -8.02 -2.98 18.84
C GLU A 29 -9.47 -2.71 18.46
N VAL A 30 -9.73 -2.70 17.17
CA VAL A 30 -11.06 -2.66 16.59
C VAL A 30 -11.28 -3.85 15.67
N LEU A 31 -12.51 -4.32 15.58
CA LEU A 31 -12.97 -5.27 14.58
C LEU A 31 -13.48 -4.48 13.37
N VAL A 32 -12.86 -4.69 12.23
CA VAL A 32 -13.31 -4.10 10.96
C VAL A 32 -14.06 -5.16 10.16
N LYS A 33 -15.30 -4.86 9.79
CA LYS A 33 -16.02 -5.60 8.75
C LYS A 33 -15.47 -5.17 7.41
N VAL A 34 -14.82 -6.08 6.69
CA VAL A 34 -14.19 -5.79 5.41
C VAL A 34 -15.24 -5.73 4.31
N HIS A 35 -15.27 -4.65 3.56
CA HIS A 35 -16.12 -4.49 2.38
C HIS A 35 -15.34 -4.63 1.08
N ALA A 36 -14.06 -4.22 1.08
CA ALA A 36 -13.13 -4.41 -0.01
C ALA A 36 -11.70 -4.57 0.52
N CYS A 37 -10.91 -5.38 -0.18
CA CYS A 37 -9.48 -5.50 0.06
C CYS A 37 -8.76 -5.61 -1.29
N ALA A 38 -7.85 -4.68 -1.59
CA ALA A 38 -7.14 -4.67 -2.86
C ALA A 38 -5.97 -5.66 -2.88
N LEU A 39 -5.64 -6.12 -4.08
CA LEU A 39 -4.55 -7.05 -4.35
C LEU A 39 -3.22 -6.32 -4.50
N ASN A 40 -2.17 -6.89 -3.93
CA ASN A 40 -0.81 -6.41 -4.06
C ASN A 40 0.15 -7.52 -4.51
N HIS A 41 1.24 -7.16 -5.15
CA HIS A 41 2.29 -8.12 -5.51
C HIS A 41 2.89 -8.82 -4.28
N LEU A 42 2.83 -8.14 -3.13
CA LEU A 42 3.21 -8.68 -1.83
C LEU A 42 2.48 -9.98 -1.51
N ASP A 43 1.18 -10.08 -1.81
CA ASP A 43 0.36 -11.26 -1.53
C ASP A 43 0.87 -12.50 -2.27
N ILE A 44 1.37 -12.32 -3.50
CA ILE A 44 1.98 -13.38 -4.29
C ILE A 44 3.29 -13.83 -3.64
N TRP A 45 4.16 -12.90 -3.25
CA TRP A 45 5.45 -13.22 -2.62
C TRP A 45 5.26 -13.92 -1.26
N VAL A 46 4.28 -13.47 -0.47
CA VAL A 46 3.93 -14.08 0.81
C VAL A 46 3.47 -15.51 0.60
N ARG A 47 2.53 -15.73 -0.33
CA ARG A 47 2.02 -17.08 -0.63
C ARG A 47 3.11 -18.02 -1.17
N LEU A 48 4.00 -17.52 -2.02
CA LEU A 48 5.12 -18.32 -2.56
C LEU A 48 6.24 -18.61 -1.54
N GLY A 49 6.22 -17.97 -0.36
CA GLY A 49 7.29 -18.12 0.64
C GLY A 49 8.59 -17.41 0.29
N GLY A 50 8.55 -16.46 -0.64
CA GLY A 50 9.74 -15.73 -1.13
C GLY A 50 10.31 -14.72 -0.14
N ARG A 51 9.70 -14.55 1.03
CA ARG A 51 10.18 -13.69 2.09
C ARG A 51 10.34 -14.49 3.39
N PRO A 52 11.51 -14.41 4.04
CA PRO A 52 11.74 -15.11 5.30
C PRO A 52 10.93 -14.44 6.42
N ALA A 53 9.78 -15.02 6.73
CA ALA A 53 9.00 -14.66 7.90
C ALA A 53 8.29 -15.90 8.42
N SER A 54 8.21 -16.04 9.74
CA SER A 54 7.33 -17.03 10.36
C SER A 54 5.90 -16.49 10.23
N LEU A 55 5.09 -17.11 9.38
CA LEU A 55 3.68 -16.75 9.20
C LEU A 55 2.79 -17.58 10.13
N PRO A 56 1.72 -16.97 10.70
CA PRO A 56 0.68 -17.77 11.32
C PRO A 56 -0.03 -18.60 10.24
N MET A 57 -0.08 -19.92 10.40
CA MET A 57 -0.80 -20.83 9.50
C MET A 57 -2.05 -21.39 10.18
N PRO A 58 -3.21 -21.49 9.50
CA PRO A 58 -3.46 -20.98 8.16
C PRO A 58 -3.33 -19.47 8.07
N HIS A 59 -2.85 -18.94 6.93
CA HIS A 59 -2.59 -17.54 6.73
C HIS A 59 -3.65 -16.88 5.84
N ILE A 60 -4.06 -15.65 6.23
CA ILE A 60 -4.93 -14.76 5.48
C ILE A 60 -4.08 -13.58 5.00
N SER A 61 -3.90 -13.43 3.69
CA SER A 61 -3.24 -12.26 3.11
C SER A 61 -4.18 -11.05 2.98
N GLY A 62 -3.72 -9.99 2.33
CA GLY A 62 -4.49 -8.77 2.05
C GLY A 62 -4.15 -7.64 3.02
N SER A 63 -3.45 -6.62 2.51
CA SER A 63 -2.97 -5.46 3.29
C SER A 63 -3.83 -4.23 3.11
N ASP A 64 -4.53 -4.11 1.99
CA ASP A 64 -5.29 -2.91 1.59
C ASP A 64 -6.77 -3.06 1.92
N ILE A 65 -7.14 -2.66 3.11
CA ILE A 65 -8.46 -2.92 3.69
C ILE A 65 -9.29 -1.63 3.73
N ALA A 66 -10.52 -1.71 3.21
CA ALA A 66 -11.56 -0.71 3.42
C ALA A 66 -12.83 -1.38 3.96
N GLY A 67 -13.46 -0.76 4.95
CA GLY A 67 -14.62 -1.34 5.60
C GLY A 67 -15.30 -0.44 6.62
N THR A 68 -16.02 -1.07 7.54
CA THR A 68 -16.67 -0.38 8.65
C THR A 68 -16.23 -0.97 9.98
N VAL A 69 -16.11 -0.12 11.00
CA VAL A 69 -15.88 -0.58 12.37
C VAL A 69 -17.11 -1.35 12.85
N ALA A 70 -16.96 -2.65 13.10
CA ALA A 70 -18.03 -3.51 13.59
C ALA A 70 -18.11 -3.53 15.13
N GLU A 71 -16.94 -3.53 15.80
CA GLU A 71 -16.82 -3.58 17.25
C GLU A 71 -15.52 -2.89 17.69
N THR A 72 -15.52 -2.32 18.88
CA THR A 72 -14.33 -1.76 19.54
C THR A 72 -13.96 -2.61 20.73
N GLY A 73 -12.69 -2.93 20.87
CA GLY A 73 -12.14 -3.58 22.05
C GLY A 73 -12.02 -2.64 23.25
N PRO A 74 -11.64 -3.18 24.42
CA PRO A 74 -11.41 -2.36 25.61
C PRO A 74 -10.37 -1.25 25.35
N GLU A 75 -10.58 -0.07 25.97
CA GLU A 75 -9.68 1.09 25.93
C GLU A 75 -9.55 1.75 24.54
N VAL A 76 -10.46 1.45 23.61
CA VAL A 76 -10.57 2.20 22.35
C VAL A 76 -11.47 3.41 22.59
N GLU A 77 -10.91 4.60 22.39
CA GLU A 77 -11.63 5.87 22.49
C GLU A 77 -11.68 6.57 21.13
N GLY A 78 -12.71 7.40 20.90
CA GLY A 78 -12.83 8.24 19.71
C GLY A 78 -13.19 7.50 18.41
N VAL A 79 -13.45 6.19 18.47
CA VAL A 79 -13.83 5.38 17.31
C VAL A 79 -15.29 4.96 17.42
N ALA A 80 -16.10 5.35 16.45
CA ALA A 80 -17.51 5.00 16.41
C ALA A 80 -17.75 3.67 15.65
N THR A 81 -18.55 2.78 16.22
CA THR A 81 -19.09 1.62 15.49
C THR A 81 -19.91 2.11 14.29
N GLY A 82 -19.74 1.46 13.14
CA GLY A 82 -20.34 1.87 11.87
C GLY A 82 -19.50 2.90 11.08
N ALA A 83 -18.43 3.47 11.66
CA ALA A 83 -17.55 4.39 10.95
C ALA A 83 -16.92 3.72 9.72
N ARG A 84 -16.92 4.41 8.58
CA ARG A 84 -16.23 4.01 7.36
C ARG A 84 -14.73 4.27 7.54
N VAL A 85 -13.92 3.25 7.28
CA VAL A 85 -12.47 3.34 7.51
C VAL A 85 -11.67 2.64 6.41
N ILE A 86 -10.44 3.08 6.24
CA ILE A 86 -9.34 2.30 5.65
C ILE A 86 -8.34 1.97 6.75
N VAL A 87 -7.50 0.98 6.49
CA VAL A 87 -6.50 0.51 7.45
C VAL A 87 -5.09 0.85 6.95
N ALA A 88 -4.31 1.57 7.74
CA ALA A 88 -2.88 1.71 7.51
C ALA A 88 -2.19 0.36 7.79
N PRO A 89 -1.53 -0.26 6.79
CA PRO A 89 -1.12 -1.66 6.90
C PRO A 89 0.12 -1.88 7.78
N GLY A 90 0.90 -0.84 8.10
CA GLY A 90 2.12 -0.93 8.87
C GLY A 90 1.86 -0.92 10.38
N LEU A 91 2.51 -1.82 11.11
CA LEU A 91 2.41 -1.97 12.57
C LEU A 91 3.80 -1.95 13.18
N ALA A 92 4.05 -1.02 14.10
CA ALA A 92 5.21 -1.03 14.99
C ALA A 92 4.73 -1.11 16.46
N PRO A 93 5.54 -1.60 17.42
CA PRO A 93 5.16 -1.63 18.82
C PRO A 93 4.83 -0.24 19.35
N ALA A 94 3.68 -0.11 20.03
CA ALA A 94 3.29 1.16 20.64
C ALA A 94 4.36 1.59 21.67
N GLY A 95 4.82 2.86 21.57
CA GLY A 95 5.82 3.41 22.49
C GLY A 95 7.27 3.06 22.17
N SER A 96 7.55 2.38 21.05
CA SER A 96 8.92 2.23 20.59
C SER A 96 9.52 3.59 20.20
N GLU A 97 10.84 3.74 20.28
CA GLU A 97 11.54 4.96 19.86
C GLU A 97 11.25 5.30 18.39
N TYR A 98 11.10 4.28 17.56
CA TYR A 98 10.79 4.44 16.14
C TYR A 98 9.43 5.09 15.90
N VAL A 99 8.40 4.66 16.65
CA VAL A 99 7.05 5.25 16.60
C VAL A 99 7.08 6.70 17.12
N LEU A 100 7.78 6.94 18.22
CA LEU A 100 7.89 8.28 18.81
C LEU A 100 8.66 9.29 17.94
N THR A 101 9.41 8.81 16.96
CA THR A 101 10.23 9.63 16.05
C THR A 101 9.79 9.53 14.58
N ASP A 102 8.55 9.07 14.32
CA ASP A 102 7.96 8.92 12.97
C ASP A 102 8.82 8.07 12.02
N ARG A 103 9.46 7.02 12.54
CA ARG A 103 10.32 6.09 11.81
C ARG A 103 9.85 4.64 11.91
N ASP A 104 8.55 4.44 12.04
CA ASP A 104 7.89 3.16 12.30
C ASP A 104 8.44 1.99 11.46
N SER A 105 8.65 2.22 10.16
CA SER A 105 9.14 1.20 9.23
C SER A 105 10.60 0.77 9.48
N GLY A 106 11.33 1.46 10.33
CA GLY A 106 12.67 1.12 10.77
C GLY A 106 12.71 0.25 12.02
N ASP A 107 11.57 0.05 12.69
CA ASP A 107 11.48 -0.78 13.89
C ASP A 107 11.77 -2.26 13.55
N PRO A 108 12.66 -2.94 14.30
CA PRO A 108 12.94 -4.36 14.10
C PRO A 108 11.70 -5.27 14.19
N ASP A 109 10.70 -4.86 14.99
CA ASP A 109 9.44 -5.58 15.18
C ASP A 109 8.31 -5.06 14.27
N PHE A 110 8.64 -4.23 13.27
CA PHE A 110 7.67 -3.73 12.29
C PHE A 110 7.04 -4.88 11.51
N LYS A 111 5.72 -4.86 11.43
CA LYS A 111 4.91 -5.88 10.74
C LYS A 111 3.98 -5.21 9.73
N ILE A 112 3.56 -5.98 8.75
CA ILE A 112 2.56 -5.56 7.77
C ILE A 112 1.37 -6.51 7.88
N ILE A 113 0.16 -5.95 7.97
CA ILE A 113 -1.11 -6.68 7.93
C ILE A 113 -1.18 -7.44 6.61
N GLY A 114 -1.58 -8.71 6.65
CA GLY A 114 -1.61 -9.59 5.48
C GLY A 114 -0.25 -10.16 5.07
N PHE A 115 0.82 -9.82 5.79
CA PHE A 115 2.14 -10.42 5.61
C PHE A 115 2.58 -11.14 6.89
N GLN A 116 3.08 -10.47 7.93
CA GLN A 116 3.51 -11.14 9.15
C GLN A 116 2.36 -11.46 10.11
N ILE A 117 1.21 -10.87 9.90
CA ILE A 117 -0.03 -11.13 10.65
C ILE A 117 -1.19 -11.32 9.69
N GLN A 118 -2.33 -11.79 10.20
CA GLN A 118 -3.54 -12.03 9.40
C GLN A 118 -4.03 -10.74 8.74
N GLY A 119 -4.52 -10.87 7.50
CA GLY A 119 -4.94 -9.75 6.66
C GLY A 119 -6.43 -9.70 6.34
N GLY A 120 -6.76 -8.93 5.32
CA GLY A 120 -8.11 -8.53 4.94
C GLY A 120 -8.82 -9.40 3.91
N TYR A 121 -8.24 -10.52 3.44
CA TYR A 121 -8.98 -11.44 2.57
C TYR A 121 -9.96 -12.30 3.37
N ALA A 122 -10.77 -11.65 4.19
CA ALA A 122 -11.75 -12.22 5.10
C ALA A 122 -12.94 -11.26 5.30
N GLU A 123 -14.04 -11.75 5.86
CA GLU A 123 -15.19 -10.90 6.21
C GLU A 123 -14.88 -9.91 7.33
N TYR A 124 -13.95 -10.28 8.24
CA TYR A 124 -13.57 -9.45 9.37
C TYR A 124 -12.06 -9.54 9.63
N VAL A 125 -11.50 -8.46 10.17
CA VAL A 125 -10.10 -8.39 10.64
C VAL A 125 -10.03 -7.55 11.91
N THR A 126 -9.18 -7.94 12.87
CA THR A 126 -8.83 -7.08 14.02
C THR A 126 -7.56 -6.30 13.70
N VAL A 127 -7.58 -5.01 14.01
CA VAL A 127 -6.45 -4.11 13.82
C VAL A 127 -6.34 -3.14 15.02
N PRO A 128 -5.14 -2.63 15.36
CA PRO A 128 -5.03 -1.57 16.36
C PRO A 128 -5.84 -0.34 15.95
N ALA A 129 -6.55 0.26 16.89
CA ALA A 129 -7.38 1.44 16.64
C ALA A 129 -6.61 2.62 16.03
N ARG A 130 -5.31 2.75 16.33
CA ARG A 130 -4.44 3.78 15.74
C ARG A 130 -4.16 3.58 14.24
N ASN A 131 -4.41 2.39 13.70
CA ASN A 131 -4.19 2.07 12.29
C ASN A 131 -5.41 2.33 11.42
N ILE A 132 -6.57 2.65 11.99
CA ILE A 132 -7.74 3.02 11.21
C ILE A 132 -7.71 4.51 10.85
N ILE A 133 -8.12 4.81 9.64
CA ILE A 133 -8.26 6.17 9.11
C ILE A 133 -9.71 6.33 8.67
N PRO A 134 -10.49 7.22 9.33
CA PRO A 134 -11.85 7.50 8.90
C PRO A 134 -11.88 8.06 7.48
N VAL A 135 -12.83 7.58 6.67
CA VAL A 135 -13.00 8.03 5.29
C VAL A 135 -14.45 8.45 5.01
N SER A 136 -14.61 9.37 4.06
CA SER A 136 -15.92 9.84 3.62
C SER A 136 -16.62 8.80 2.73
N ASP A 137 -17.89 9.06 2.44
CA ASP A 137 -18.71 8.30 1.48
C ASP A 137 -18.52 8.75 0.02
N ARG A 138 -17.60 9.71 -0.23
CA ARG A 138 -17.30 10.24 -1.57
C ARG A 138 -16.87 9.16 -2.56
N TYR A 139 -16.15 8.15 -2.07
CA TYR A 139 -15.66 7.04 -2.86
C TYR A 139 -16.21 5.72 -2.34
N SER A 140 -16.29 4.71 -3.21
CA SER A 140 -16.66 3.34 -2.85
C SER A 140 -15.60 2.69 -1.94
N TYR A 141 -15.92 1.54 -1.35
CA TYR A 141 -14.92 0.80 -0.56
C TYR A 141 -13.81 0.24 -1.44
N GLU A 142 -14.12 -0.14 -2.67
CA GLU A 142 -13.16 -0.63 -3.66
C GLU A 142 -12.17 0.47 -4.04
N GLU A 143 -12.65 1.70 -4.25
CA GLU A 143 -11.79 2.85 -4.51
C GLU A 143 -10.91 3.16 -3.29
N TRP A 144 -11.50 3.18 -2.08
CA TRP A 144 -10.73 3.39 -0.86
C TRP A 144 -9.71 2.28 -0.59
N ALA A 145 -10.03 1.00 -0.88
CA ALA A 145 -9.08 -0.10 -0.72
C ALA A 145 -7.88 -0.02 -1.68
N SER A 146 -7.98 0.72 -2.79
CA SER A 146 -6.85 0.91 -3.72
C SER A 146 -5.77 1.86 -3.19
N PHE A 147 -6.00 2.50 -2.04
CA PHE A 147 -5.17 3.61 -1.55
C PHE A 147 -4.05 3.19 -0.57
N PRO A 148 -4.28 2.39 0.50
CA PRO A 148 -3.40 2.38 1.67
C PRO A 148 -1.95 2.02 1.36
N LEU A 149 -1.65 0.84 0.83
CA LEU A 149 -0.28 0.34 0.71
C LEU A 149 0.54 1.13 -0.31
N VAL A 150 -0.02 1.35 -1.50
CA VAL A 150 0.73 1.98 -2.60
C VAL A 150 0.98 3.46 -2.36
N PHE A 151 0.01 4.20 -1.81
CA PHE A 151 0.21 5.62 -1.49
C PHE A 151 1.10 5.82 -0.28
N LEU A 152 0.98 4.98 0.77
CA LEU A 152 1.88 5.02 1.92
C LEU A 152 3.33 4.75 1.48
N THR A 153 3.55 3.73 0.64
CA THR A 153 4.86 3.39 0.12
C THR A 153 5.42 4.52 -0.76
N ALA A 154 4.62 5.03 -1.71
CA ALA A 154 5.04 6.13 -2.56
C ALA A 154 5.37 7.41 -1.76
N TRP A 155 4.55 7.73 -0.76
CA TRP A 155 4.80 8.85 0.15
C TRP A 155 6.13 8.69 0.87
N HIS A 156 6.34 7.52 1.48
CA HIS A 156 7.59 7.26 2.21
C HIS A 156 8.83 7.36 1.30
N MET A 157 8.75 6.79 0.09
CA MET A 157 9.85 6.85 -0.87
C MET A 157 10.12 8.29 -1.33
N LEU A 158 9.09 9.03 -1.75
CA LEU A 158 9.27 10.37 -2.30
C LEU A 158 9.68 11.39 -1.25
N PHE A 159 9.07 11.37 -0.07
CA PHE A 159 9.26 12.45 0.91
C PHE A 159 10.19 12.07 2.05
N ALA A 160 10.07 10.87 2.63
CA ALA A 160 10.95 10.48 3.73
C ALA A 160 12.35 10.05 3.25
N ARG A 161 12.46 9.43 2.07
CA ARG A 161 13.73 8.91 1.55
C ARG A 161 14.38 9.83 0.53
N LEU A 162 13.68 10.18 -0.54
CA LEU A 162 14.20 11.05 -1.59
C LEU A 162 14.18 12.53 -1.20
N GLN A 163 13.34 12.92 -0.22
CA GLN A 163 13.14 14.32 0.20
C GLN A 163 12.79 15.24 -0.98
N LEU A 164 11.97 14.73 -1.91
CA LEU A 164 11.56 15.42 -3.13
C LEU A 164 10.95 16.80 -2.80
N ARG A 165 11.39 17.83 -3.52
CA ARG A 165 10.98 19.21 -3.33
C ARG A 165 10.24 19.76 -4.55
N CYS A 166 9.46 20.80 -4.31
CA CYS A 166 8.83 21.56 -5.39
C CYS A 166 9.89 22.08 -6.38
N GLY A 167 9.61 21.93 -7.68
CA GLY A 167 10.50 22.35 -8.77
C GLY A 167 11.56 21.31 -9.17
N GLU A 168 11.80 20.27 -8.38
CA GLU A 168 12.69 19.18 -8.76
C GLU A 168 12.06 18.27 -9.83
N THR A 169 12.93 17.58 -10.57
CA THR A 169 12.53 16.60 -11.59
C THR A 169 12.73 15.19 -11.07
N VAL A 170 11.67 14.37 -11.09
CA VAL A 170 11.74 12.95 -10.71
C VAL A 170 11.45 12.04 -11.89
N LEU A 171 12.27 11.00 -12.07
CA LEU A 171 11.99 9.89 -12.97
C LEU A 171 11.23 8.81 -12.18
N VAL A 172 9.96 8.58 -12.52
CA VAL A 172 9.15 7.50 -11.96
C VAL A 172 9.13 6.33 -12.94
N GLN A 173 9.72 5.23 -12.56
CA GLN A 173 9.68 4.02 -13.38
C GLN A 173 8.35 3.28 -13.22
N SER A 174 7.97 2.53 -14.28
CA SER A 174 6.78 1.65 -14.24
C SER A 174 5.45 2.38 -13.98
N ALA A 175 5.15 3.42 -14.76
CA ALA A 175 3.90 4.20 -14.66
C ALA A 175 2.61 3.38 -14.63
N GLY A 176 2.63 2.14 -15.13
CA GLY A 176 1.45 1.27 -15.14
C GLY A 176 1.30 0.40 -13.88
N SER A 177 2.20 0.50 -12.90
CA SER A 177 2.07 -0.17 -11.61
C SER A 177 1.25 0.68 -10.63
N GLY A 178 0.61 0.06 -9.64
CA GLY A 178 -0.10 0.80 -8.58
C GLY A 178 0.81 1.80 -7.87
N LEU A 179 2.05 1.39 -7.58
CA LEU A 179 3.05 2.25 -6.94
C LEU A 179 3.47 3.43 -7.85
N GLY A 180 3.70 3.18 -9.15
CA GLY A 180 4.02 4.23 -10.13
C GLY A 180 2.88 5.24 -10.30
N ILE A 181 1.63 4.77 -10.33
CA ILE A 181 0.43 5.61 -10.36
C ILE A 181 0.35 6.53 -9.14
N ALA A 182 0.58 6.00 -7.94
CA ALA A 182 0.61 6.77 -6.71
C ALA A 182 1.75 7.79 -6.70
N ALA A 183 2.95 7.38 -7.12
CA ALA A 183 4.13 8.24 -7.16
C ALA A 183 3.96 9.44 -8.11
N ILE A 184 3.40 9.23 -9.31
CA ILE A 184 3.11 10.30 -10.27
C ILE A 184 2.21 11.36 -9.62
N GLN A 185 1.09 10.93 -9.03
CA GLN A 185 0.12 11.85 -8.43
C GLN A 185 0.71 12.61 -7.24
N LEU A 186 1.42 11.93 -6.35
CA LEU A 186 2.06 12.54 -5.18
C LEU A 186 3.17 13.52 -5.57
N ALA A 187 4.02 13.16 -6.53
CA ALA A 187 5.07 14.04 -7.03
C ALA A 187 4.49 15.29 -7.68
N LYS A 188 3.40 15.16 -8.46
CA LYS A 188 2.69 16.31 -9.04
C LYS A 188 2.05 17.19 -7.97
N LEU A 189 1.45 16.59 -6.94
CA LEU A 189 0.89 17.33 -5.81
C LEU A 189 1.97 18.14 -5.07
N ALA A 190 3.20 17.62 -5.00
CA ALA A 190 4.36 18.31 -4.43
C ALA A 190 4.96 19.40 -5.34
N GLY A 191 4.44 19.57 -6.56
CA GLY A 191 4.95 20.55 -7.52
C GLY A 191 6.23 20.12 -8.25
N ALA A 192 6.54 18.84 -8.29
CA ALA A 192 7.66 18.31 -9.04
C ALA A 192 7.35 18.15 -10.54
N ARG A 193 8.38 18.18 -11.37
CA ARG A 193 8.32 17.75 -12.76
C ARG A 193 8.47 16.23 -12.82
N VAL A 194 7.53 15.53 -13.46
CA VAL A 194 7.50 14.07 -13.52
C VAL A 194 7.82 13.59 -14.93
N ILE A 195 8.91 12.84 -15.07
CA ILE A 195 9.22 12.01 -16.23
C ILE A 195 8.87 10.57 -15.84
N THR A 196 8.20 9.82 -16.71
CA THR A 196 7.84 8.43 -16.37
C THR A 196 8.01 7.48 -17.54
N THR A 197 8.16 6.19 -17.23
CA THR A 197 8.36 5.14 -18.21
C THR A 197 7.26 4.09 -18.18
N ALA A 198 6.90 3.53 -19.33
CA ALA A 198 6.06 2.33 -19.42
C ALA A 198 6.37 1.58 -20.72
N GLY A 199 5.89 0.33 -20.81
CA GLY A 199 6.10 -0.52 -21.99
C GLY A 199 5.00 -0.44 -23.05
N THR A 200 3.93 0.36 -22.86
CA THR A 200 2.86 0.53 -23.84
C THR A 200 2.36 1.96 -23.88
N ASP A 201 1.94 2.42 -25.05
CA ASP A 201 1.44 3.78 -25.24
C ASP A 201 0.13 4.04 -24.45
N GLU A 202 -0.69 3.00 -24.26
CA GLU A 202 -1.89 3.12 -23.41
C GLU A 202 -1.55 3.48 -21.97
N LYS A 203 -0.55 2.80 -21.36
CA LYS A 203 -0.09 3.10 -20.01
C LYS A 203 0.50 4.52 -19.93
N LEU A 204 1.23 4.93 -20.96
CA LEU A 204 1.80 6.28 -21.03
C LEU A 204 0.72 7.37 -21.16
N ARG A 205 -0.32 7.11 -21.95
CA ARG A 205 -1.48 8.02 -22.05
C ARG A 205 -2.15 8.20 -20.68
N ARG A 206 -2.40 7.10 -19.95
CA ARG A 206 -2.97 7.16 -18.60
C ARG A 206 -2.04 7.89 -17.63
N ALA A 207 -0.74 7.71 -17.72
CA ALA A 207 0.22 8.44 -16.91
C ALA A 207 0.18 9.96 -17.15
N LYS A 208 -0.01 10.38 -18.40
CA LYS A 208 -0.25 11.79 -18.78
C LYS A 208 -1.52 12.34 -18.14
N GLU A 209 -2.61 11.57 -18.15
CA GLU A 209 -3.88 11.94 -17.52
C GLU A 209 -3.75 12.11 -16.00
N LEU A 210 -2.83 11.37 -15.37
CA LEU A 210 -2.48 11.49 -13.95
C LEU A 210 -1.52 12.64 -13.64
N GLY A 211 -1.03 13.33 -14.68
CA GLY A 211 -0.22 14.52 -14.54
C GLY A 211 1.27 14.37 -14.88
N ALA A 212 1.72 13.23 -15.41
CA ALA A 212 3.11 13.10 -15.85
C ALA A 212 3.42 14.15 -16.93
N ASP A 213 4.52 14.90 -16.78
CA ASP A 213 4.93 15.93 -17.71
C ASP A 213 5.53 15.33 -18.98
N GLU A 214 6.34 14.27 -18.84
CA GLU A 214 6.96 13.57 -19.93
C GLU A 214 6.81 12.05 -19.78
N THR A 215 6.74 11.35 -20.91
CA THR A 215 6.56 9.89 -20.93
C THR A 215 7.52 9.25 -21.91
N ILE A 216 8.09 8.10 -21.55
CA ILE A 216 9.06 7.35 -22.35
C ILE A 216 8.59 5.91 -22.51
N ASN A 217 8.47 5.44 -23.75
CA ASN A 217 8.19 4.03 -24.01
C ASN A 217 9.52 3.25 -24.08
N TYR A 218 9.84 2.52 -23.00
CA TYR A 218 11.10 1.79 -22.92
C TYR A 218 11.20 0.59 -23.88
N GLN A 219 10.13 0.19 -24.56
CA GLN A 219 10.16 -0.84 -25.60
C GLN A 219 10.71 -0.30 -26.92
N THR A 220 10.60 0.99 -27.17
CA THR A 220 10.96 1.66 -28.44
C THR A 220 12.03 2.72 -28.26
N GLN A 221 12.32 3.14 -27.04
CA GLN A 221 13.26 4.21 -26.72
C GLN A 221 14.23 3.79 -25.61
N ASP A 222 15.47 4.22 -25.69
CA ASP A 222 16.42 4.15 -24.57
C ASP A 222 16.03 5.23 -23.53
N PHE A 223 15.49 4.79 -22.41
CA PHE A 223 14.98 5.71 -21.40
C PHE A 223 16.08 6.56 -20.77
N VAL A 224 17.32 6.10 -20.72
CA VAL A 224 18.44 6.88 -20.18
C VAL A 224 18.79 8.03 -21.14
N GLN A 225 18.87 7.75 -22.44
CA GLN A 225 19.14 8.76 -23.46
C GLN A 225 17.99 9.78 -23.52
N GLU A 226 16.75 9.32 -23.51
CA GLU A 226 15.57 10.19 -23.53
C GLU A 226 15.48 11.05 -22.27
N THR A 227 15.73 10.50 -21.10
CA THR A 227 15.78 11.29 -19.86
C THR A 227 16.83 12.39 -19.93
N ARG A 228 18.03 12.08 -20.45
CA ARG A 228 19.09 13.08 -20.68
C ARG A 228 18.67 14.14 -21.68
N ARG A 229 18.00 13.76 -22.77
CA ARG A 229 17.49 14.71 -23.77
C ARG A 229 16.46 15.66 -23.16
N LEU A 230 15.53 15.13 -22.37
CA LEU A 230 14.44 15.88 -21.71
C LEU A 230 14.92 16.81 -20.59
N THR A 231 16.14 16.61 -20.12
CA THR A 231 16.76 17.39 -19.03
C THR A 231 18.01 18.14 -19.46
N ASP A 232 18.16 18.42 -20.76
CA ASP A 232 19.34 19.12 -21.31
C ASP A 232 20.68 18.52 -20.82
N LYS A 233 20.72 17.18 -20.70
CA LYS A 233 21.87 16.36 -20.23
C LYS A 233 22.21 16.52 -18.73
N GLN A 234 21.44 17.27 -17.97
CA GLN A 234 21.67 17.45 -16.53
C GLN A 234 21.26 16.21 -15.72
N GLY A 235 20.26 15.44 -16.23
CA GLY A 235 19.66 14.32 -15.49
C GLY A 235 18.48 14.76 -14.64
N VAL A 236 18.02 13.86 -13.79
CA VAL A 236 16.92 14.11 -12.85
C VAL A 236 17.46 14.27 -11.42
N ASP A 237 16.75 14.97 -10.56
CA ASP A 237 17.12 15.14 -9.16
C ASP A 237 16.88 13.87 -8.36
N ALA A 238 15.87 13.08 -8.74
CA ALA A 238 15.50 11.85 -8.06
C ALA A 238 15.03 10.76 -9.04
N VAL A 239 15.30 9.50 -8.69
CA VAL A 239 14.74 8.32 -9.39
C VAL A 239 13.89 7.55 -8.40
N PHE A 240 12.67 7.28 -8.78
CA PHE A 240 11.72 6.45 -8.07
C PHE A 240 11.55 5.12 -8.82
N GLU A 241 11.99 4.03 -8.18
CA GLU A 241 12.00 2.67 -8.74
C GLU A 241 11.39 1.64 -7.77
#